data_0c82ad07005e34801ed3bea3a3988d07
#
_entry.id   0c82ad07005e34801ed3bea3a3988d07
#
_cell.length_a   1.000
_cell.length_b   1.000
_cell.length_c   1.000
_cell.angle_alpha   90.00
_cell.angle_beta   90.00
_cell.angle_gamma   90.00
#
_symmetry.space_group_name_H-M   'P 1'
#
loop_
_entity.id
_entity.type
_entity.pdbx_description
1 polymer ?
#
loop_
_entity_poly.entity_id
_entity_poly.type
_entity_poly.pdbx_seq_one_letter_code
_entity_poly.pdbx_strand_id
1 'polypeptide(L)'
;YYLFEKNYKTATMINDDIIRLRALEPEDLECLYQWENDMDLWEVSDTLTPFSLFTLKKYIETCHLDIYTTKQLRLMIERVDTNARIGLVDLYDFDPYHQRAGIGIMIHNTENQKQGYATAAIRLMIDYCFETLGLNQIYSSVPSGNIGSRKLFEKLGFVQTGYRKNWLRRGNGWEDIVYFQLLNQ
;
A
#
# COMPACT_ATOMS: atom_id res chain seq x y z
N TYR A 1 21.74 -24.65 -24.85
CA TYR A 1 21.42 -23.39 -24.18
C TYR A 1 20.36 -22.69 -25.01
N TYR A 2 19.07 -22.89 -24.67
CA TYR A 2 17.94 -22.31 -25.37
C TYR A 2 17.38 -21.15 -24.55
N LEU A 3 17.31 -20.02 -25.21
CA LEU A 3 16.63 -18.77 -24.89
C LEU A 3 15.26 -19.02 -24.22
N PHE A 4 15.16 -18.73 -22.94
CA PHE A 4 13.89 -18.54 -22.28
C PHE A 4 13.52 -17.06 -22.35
N GLU A 5 13.13 -16.59 -23.54
CA GLU A 5 12.17 -15.49 -23.62
C GLU A 5 10.80 -16.06 -23.23
N LYS A 6 10.57 -16.21 -21.94
CA LYS A 6 9.21 -16.45 -21.46
C LYS A 6 8.46 -15.13 -21.47
N ASN A 7 7.56 -15.01 -22.42
CA ASN A 7 6.33 -14.25 -22.26
C ASN A 7 5.64 -14.70 -20.96
N TYR A 8 5.92 -14.03 -19.86
CA TYR A 8 5.10 -14.10 -18.65
C TYR A 8 3.80 -13.33 -18.92
N LYS A 9 3.02 -13.83 -19.89
CA LYS A 9 1.62 -13.45 -20.02
C LYS A 9 0.86 -14.21 -18.95
N THR A 10 0.33 -13.42 -18.01
CA THR A 10 -0.71 -13.83 -17.06
C THR A 10 -0.30 -14.84 -15.97
N ALA A 11 0.66 -14.52 -15.12
CA ALA A 11 0.45 -14.78 -13.71
C ALA A 11 -0.76 -13.95 -13.27
N THR A 12 -1.61 -14.48 -12.41
CA THR A 12 -2.82 -13.82 -11.91
C THR A 12 -2.41 -12.52 -11.19
N MET A 13 -2.26 -11.45 -11.94
CA MET A 13 -1.95 -10.12 -11.41
C MET A 13 -3.27 -9.49 -11.02
N ILE A 14 -3.28 -8.86 -9.86
CA ILE A 14 -4.40 -8.02 -9.44
C ILE A 14 -4.31 -6.75 -10.28
N ASN A 15 -5.15 -6.61 -11.31
CA ASN A 15 -5.03 -5.50 -12.27
C ASN A 15 -6.38 -5.02 -12.79
N ASP A 16 -6.39 -3.80 -13.27
CA ASP A 16 -7.42 -3.21 -14.12
C ASP A 16 -6.80 -2.67 -15.42
N ASP A 17 -7.54 -1.79 -16.12
CA ASP A 17 -7.09 -1.22 -17.40
C ASP A 17 -5.95 -0.21 -17.27
N ILE A 18 -5.72 0.37 -16.08
CA ILE A 18 -4.77 1.46 -15.87
C ILE A 18 -3.57 1.12 -15.00
N ILE A 19 -3.75 0.19 -14.05
CA ILE A 19 -2.68 -0.26 -13.16
C ILE A 19 -2.69 -1.77 -12.97
N ARG A 20 -1.56 -2.27 -12.51
CA ARG A 20 -1.43 -3.61 -11.94
C ARG A 20 -0.74 -3.56 -10.59
N LEU A 21 -1.15 -4.45 -9.71
CA LEU A 21 -0.52 -4.70 -8.43
C LEU A 21 0.29 -5.99 -8.54
N ARG A 22 1.57 -5.93 -8.24
CA ARG A 22 2.46 -7.09 -8.29
C ARG A 22 3.35 -7.19 -7.05
N ALA A 23 3.83 -8.38 -6.78
CA ALA A 23 4.84 -8.58 -5.76
C ALA A 23 6.10 -7.75 -6.05
N LEU A 24 6.87 -7.46 -5.01
CA LEU A 24 8.18 -6.83 -5.14
C LEU A 24 9.17 -7.81 -5.78
N GLU A 25 10.01 -7.27 -6.64
CA GLU A 25 11.09 -7.99 -7.31
C GLU A 25 12.45 -7.39 -6.92
N PRO A 26 13.58 -8.13 -7.06
CA PRO A 26 14.91 -7.61 -6.75
C PRO A 26 15.26 -6.29 -7.45
N GLU A 27 14.70 -6.08 -8.65
CA GLU A 27 14.90 -4.87 -9.46
C GLU A 27 14.18 -3.63 -8.89
N ASP A 28 13.32 -3.80 -7.88
CA ASP A 28 12.64 -2.70 -7.20
C ASP A 28 13.49 -2.06 -6.09
N LEU A 29 14.63 -2.66 -5.75
CA LEU A 29 15.48 -2.24 -4.62
C LEU A 29 15.87 -0.75 -4.69
N GLU A 30 16.32 -0.29 -5.85
CA GLU A 30 16.72 1.10 -6.04
C GLU A 30 15.54 2.06 -5.87
N CYS A 31 14.41 1.72 -6.44
CA CYS A 31 13.16 2.47 -6.36
C CYS A 31 12.68 2.56 -4.90
N LEU A 32 12.66 1.44 -4.19
CA LEU A 32 12.29 1.42 -2.77
C LEU A 32 13.27 2.23 -1.92
N TYR A 33 14.57 2.16 -2.20
CA TYR A 33 15.56 2.93 -1.46
C TYR A 33 15.34 4.44 -1.61
N GLN A 34 14.99 4.90 -2.80
CA GLN A 34 14.68 6.30 -3.05
C GLN A 34 13.38 6.71 -2.32
N TRP A 35 12.32 5.90 -2.40
CA TRP A 35 11.03 6.23 -1.84
C TRP A 35 11.00 6.17 -0.30
N GLU A 36 11.57 5.13 0.29
CA GLU A 36 11.61 4.96 1.74
C GLU A 36 12.54 5.98 2.44
N ASN A 37 13.47 6.58 1.70
CA ASN A 37 14.36 7.63 2.20
C ASN A 37 13.96 9.04 1.75
N ASP A 38 12.84 9.19 1.08
CA ASP A 38 12.27 10.50 0.75
C ASP A 38 11.66 11.14 2.01
N MET A 39 12.32 12.16 2.53
CA MET A 39 11.91 12.83 3.78
C MET A 39 10.53 13.50 3.67
N ASP A 40 10.08 13.87 2.47
CA ASP A 40 8.74 14.43 2.27
C ASP A 40 7.64 13.38 2.50
N LEU A 41 7.98 12.09 2.39
CA LEU A 41 7.07 10.97 2.63
C LEU A 41 7.12 10.46 4.08
N TRP A 42 8.17 10.78 4.84
CA TRP A 42 8.36 10.25 6.20
C TRP A 42 7.22 10.61 7.15
N GLU A 43 6.66 11.79 7.04
CA GLU A 43 5.51 12.18 7.87
C GLU A 43 4.25 11.34 7.57
N VAL A 44 4.11 10.84 6.34
CA VAL A 44 2.96 10.02 5.94
C VAL A 44 3.18 8.55 6.28
N SER A 45 4.43 8.07 6.20
CA SER A 45 4.81 6.67 6.45
C SER A 45 5.21 6.37 7.89
N ASP A 46 5.19 7.39 8.78
CA ASP A 46 5.71 7.32 10.15
C ASP A 46 7.17 6.82 10.23
N THR A 47 7.95 7.08 9.18
CA THR A 47 9.38 6.74 9.14
C THR A 47 10.18 7.73 10.00
N LEU A 48 11.04 7.23 10.87
CA LEU A 48 11.86 8.03 11.77
C LEU A 48 13.35 7.94 11.49
N THR A 49 13.77 6.92 10.75
CA THR A 49 15.17 6.64 10.47
C THR A 49 15.36 6.18 9.04
N PRO A 50 16.49 6.54 8.40
CA PRO A 50 16.75 6.10 7.03
C PRO A 50 16.93 4.58 6.93
N PHE A 51 16.48 4.04 5.82
CA PHE A 51 16.70 2.64 5.46
C PHE A 51 17.99 2.47 4.69
N SER A 52 18.79 1.46 5.05
CA SER A 52 19.94 1.06 4.25
C SER A 52 19.53 0.17 3.08
N LEU A 53 20.31 0.17 1.99
CA LEU A 53 20.13 -0.79 0.90
C LEU A 53 20.16 -2.24 1.41
N PHE A 54 20.99 -2.52 2.39
CA PHE A 54 21.08 -3.86 3.00
C PHE A 54 19.77 -4.28 3.68
N THR A 55 19.13 -3.35 4.41
CA THR A 55 17.85 -3.63 5.07
C THR A 55 16.74 -3.87 4.04
N LEU A 56 16.66 -3.03 3.01
CA LEU A 56 15.65 -3.17 1.96
C LEU A 56 15.87 -4.43 1.10
N LYS A 57 17.13 -4.77 0.82
CA LYS A 57 17.46 -6.03 0.14
C LYS A 57 16.97 -7.23 0.94
N LYS A 58 17.25 -7.29 2.24
CA LYS A 58 16.74 -8.36 3.12
C LYS A 58 15.21 -8.38 3.15
N TYR A 59 14.57 -7.22 3.17
CA TYR A 59 13.11 -7.13 3.11
C TYR A 59 12.57 -7.78 1.84
N ILE A 60 13.12 -7.44 0.65
CA ILE A 60 12.72 -8.04 -0.62
C ILE A 60 12.98 -9.56 -0.61
N GLU A 61 14.11 -10.02 -0.08
CA GLU A 61 14.43 -11.44 0.04
C GLU A 61 13.42 -12.22 0.89
N THR A 62 12.71 -11.56 1.80
CA THR A 62 11.66 -12.16 2.64
C THR A 62 10.24 -11.99 2.12
N CYS A 63 10.03 -11.22 1.05
CA CYS A 63 8.71 -11.00 0.45
C CYS A 63 8.06 -12.27 -0.15
N HIS A 64 8.81 -13.37 -0.27
CA HIS A 64 8.27 -14.68 -0.66
C HIS A 64 7.49 -15.37 0.47
N LEU A 65 7.63 -14.91 1.71
CA LEU A 65 6.87 -15.45 2.82
C LEU A 65 5.41 -15.03 2.71
N ASP A 66 4.51 -15.96 3.02
CA ASP A 66 3.08 -15.72 2.92
C ASP A 66 2.57 -14.72 3.97
N ILE A 67 1.41 -14.13 3.71
CA ILE A 67 0.77 -13.14 4.56
C ILE A 67 0.40 -13.68 5.95
N TYR A 68 0.18 -15.00 6.11
CA TYR A 68 -0.11 -15.61 7.39
C TYR A 68 1.11 -15.63 8.31
N THR A 69 2.30 -15.71 7.73
CA THR A 69 3.58 -15.67 8.45
C THR A 69 4.00 -14.24 8.76
N THR A 70 3.99 -13.36 7.76
CA THR A 70 4.50 -11.99 7.88
C THR A 70 3.49 -11.02 8.51
N LYS A 71 2.21 -11.35 8.46
CA LYS A 71 1.08 -10.48 8.86
C LYS A 71 0.99 -9.18 8.05
N GLN A 72 1.66 -9.15 6.90
CA GLN A 72 1.68 -8.02 5.99
C GLN A 72 1.83 -8.48 4.54
N LEU A 73 1.38 -7.64 3.62
CA LEU A 73 1.57 -7.80 2.19
C LEU A 73 1.87 -6.43 1.59
N ARG A 74 2.98 -6.30 0.87
CA ARG A 74 3.32 -5.08 0.13
C ARG A 74 3.34 -5.39 -1.35
N LEU A 75 2.62 -4.60 -2.14
CA LEU A 75 2.58 -4.71 -3.58
C LEU A 75 3.03 -3.42 -4.25
N MET A 76 3.78 -3.57 -5.35
CA MET A 76 4.13 -2.48 -6.24
C MET A 76 2.92 -2.09 -7.09
N ILE A 77 2.65 -0.80 -7.17
CA ILE A 77 1.67 -0.24 -8.11
C ILE A 77 2.41 0.15 -9.38
N GLU A 78 2.04 -0.45 -10.49
CA GLU A 78 2.68 -0.25 -11.78
C GLU A 78 1.63 0.15 -12.83
N ARG A 79 1.96 1.12 -13.67
CA ARG A 79 1.08 1.52 -14.79
C ARG A 79 1.08 0.46 -15.88
N VAL A 80 -0.09 0.18 -16.44
CA VAL A 80 -0.23 -0.79 -17.54
C VAL A 80 0.38 -0.31 -18.85
N ASP A 81 0.26 1.00 -19.14
CA ASP A 81 0.68 1.59 -20.41
C ASP A 81 2.21 1.74 -20.56
N THR A 82 2.90 2.00 -19.46
CA THR A 82 4.35 2.33 -19.47
C THR A 82 5.21 1.37 -18.68
N ASN A 83 4.61 0.48 -17.87
CA ASN A 83 5.27 -0.33 -16.85
C ASN A 83 6.01 0.51 -15.80
N ALA A 84 5.64 1.78 -15.65
CA ALA A 84 6.25 2.66 -14.67
C ALA A 84 5.76 2.31 -13.25
N ARG A 85 6.70 2.18 -12.33
CA ARG A 85 6.43 2.03 -10.89
C ARG A 85 5.99 3.38 -10.36
N ILE A 86 4.82 3.45 -9.72
CA ILE A 86 4.23 4.73 -9.31
C ILE A 86 3.87 4.80 -7.83
N GLY A 87 3.98 3.69 -7.10
CA GLY A 87 3.64 3.68 -5.68
C GLY A 87 3.62 2.28 -5.09
N LEU A 88 3.16 2.22 -3.86
CA LEU A 88 3.03 1.00 -3.06
C LEU A 88 1.65 0.94 -2.42
N VAL A 89 1.11 -0.25 -2.28
CA VAL A 89 -0.08 -0.53 -1.47
C VAL A 89 0.26 -1.63 -0.48
N ASP A 90 -0.16 -1.43 0.76
CA ASP A 90 0.17 -2.32 1.87
C ASP A 90 -1.09 -2.86 2.54
N LEU A 91 -1.06 -4.15 2.88
CA LEU A 91 -1.85 -4.68 3.97
C LEU A 91 -0.93 -4.86 5.19
N TYR A 92 -1.42 -4.47 6.36
CA TYR A 92 -0.69 -4.60 7.62
C TYR A 92 -1.63 -5.12 8.72
N ASP A 93 -1.06 -5.61 9.81
CA ASP A 93 -1.81 -6.16 10.93
C ASP A 93 -2.84 -7.22 10.50
N PHE A 94 -2.47 -8.05 9.51
CA PHE A 94 -3.34 -9.12 9.03
C PHE A 94 -3.68 -10.09 10.15
N ASP A 95 -4.96 -10.16 10.48
CA ASP A 95 -5.51 -11.01 11.52
C ASP A 95 -6.50 -12.00 10.90
N PRO A 96 -6.04 -13.23 10.59
CA PRO A 96 -6.90 -14.23 9.95
C PRO A 96 -8.00 -14.77 10.89
N TYR A 97 -7.79 -14.68 12.21
CA TYR A 97 -8.79 -15.13 13.16
C TYR A 97 -9.98 -14.17 13.22
N HIS A 98 -9.72 -12.87 13.29
CA HIS A 98 -10.75 -11.83 13.27
C HIS A 98 -11.09 -11.37 11.85
N GLN A 99 -10.51 -11.98 10.82
CA GLN A 99 -10.74 -11.70 9.40
C GLN A 99 -10.65 -10.21 9.06
N ARG A 100 -9.55 -9.56 9.47
CA ARG A 100 -9.32 -8.13 9.28
C ARG A 100 -7.88 -7.83 8.91
N ALA A 101 -7.69 -6.69 8.23
CA ALA A 101 -6.37 -6.12 7.97
C ALA A 101 -6.46 -4.60 7.89
N GLY A 102 -5.36 -3.93 8.21
CA GLY A 102 -5.16 -2.53 7.86
C GLY A 102 -4.73 -2.39 6.40
N ILE A 103 -5.09 -1.28 5.76
CA ILE A 103 -4.68 -0.95 4.40
C ILE A 103 -4.06 0.44 4.34
N GLY A 104 -2.93 0.55 3.65
CA GLY A 104 -2.21 1.79 3.39
C GLY A 104 -1.85 1.93 1.93
N ILE A 105 -1.66 3.16 1.46
CA ILE A 105 -1.27 3.44 0.09
C ILE A 105 -0.36 4.65 0.01
N MET A 106 0.63 4.57 -0.87
CA MET A 106 1.51 5.68 -1.22
C MET A 106 1.63 5.76 -2.74
N ILE A 107 1.37 6.94 -3.31
CA ILE A 107 1.67 7.27 -4.71
C ILE A 107 2.86 8.22 -4.71
N HIS A 108 3.96 7.77 -5.28
CA HIS A 108 5.17 8.56 -5.44
C HIS A 108 5.01 9.54 -6.60
N ASN A 109 5.60 10.72 -6.47
CA ASN A 109 5.55 11.87 -7.38
C ASN A 109 4.18 12.53 -7.52
N THR A 110 4.19 13.85 -7.47
CA THR A 110 2.98 14.69 -7.62
C THR A 110 2.32 14.53 -8.99
N GLU A 111 3.09 14.20 -10.03
CA GLU A 111 2.60 13.97 -11.39
C GLU A 111 1.65 12.76 -11.48
N ASN A 112 1.88 11.75 -10.64
CA ASN A 112 1.03 10.55 -10.57
C ASN A 112 -0.16 10.74 -9.64
N GLN A 113 -0.17 11.79 -8.84
CA GLN A 113 -1.29 12.08 -7.95
C GLN A 113 -2.49 12.63 -8.73
N LYS A 114 -3.69 12.45 -8.18
CA LYS A 114 -4.97 12.91 -8.78
C LYS A 114 -5.29 12.31 -10.16
N GLN A 115 -4.57 11.29 -10.62
CA GLN A 115 -4.82 10.57 -11.88
C GLN A 115 -5.76 9.36 -11.70
N GLY A 116 -6.23 9.10 -10.50
CA GLY A 116 -7.11 7.97 -10.20
C GLY A 116 -6.38 6.69 -9.76
N TYR A 117 -5.06 6.62 -9.87
CA TYR A 117 -4.27 5.41 -9.57
C TYR A 117 -4.47 4.90 -8.14
N ALA A 118 -4.50 5.80 -7.14
CA ALA A 118 -4.77 5.40 -5.76
C ALA A 118 -6.18 4.80 -5.60
N THR A 119 -7.16 5.36 -6.29
CA THR A 119 -8.54 4.84 -6.27
C THR A 119 -8.59 3.43 -6.88
N ALA A 120 -7.93 3.23 -8.01
CA ALA A 120 -7.84 1.93 -8.67
C ALA A 120 -7.14 0.90 -7.78
N ALA A 121 -5.97 1.25 -7.20
CA ALA A 121 -5.21 0.35 -6.35
C ALA A 121 -5.98 -0.09 -5.10
N ILE A 122 -6.62 0.83 -4.39
CA ILE A 122 -7.42 0.46 -3.20
C ILE A 122 -8.63 -0.37 -3.61
N ARG A 123 -9.29 -0.10 -4.74
CA ARG A 123 -10.42 -0.93 -5.22
C ARG A 123 -9.97 -2.37 -5.49
N LEU A 124 -8.88 -2.56 -6.23
CA LEU A 124 -8.32 -3.89 -6.47
C LEU A 124 -7.95 -4.62 -5.17
N MET A 125 -7.45 -3.88 -4.18
CA MET A 125 -7.14 -4.46 -2.87
C MET A 125 -8.39 -4.80 -2.06
N ILE A 126 -9.48 -4.03 -2.17
CA ILE A 126 -10.77 -4.35 -1.55
C ILE A 126 -11.27 -5.70 -2.09
N ASP A 127 -11.30 -5.85 -3.42
CA ASP A 127 -11.74 -7.09 -4.07
C ASP A 127 -10.84 -8.27 -3.65
N TYR A 128 -9.52 -8.08 -3.65
CA TYR A 128 -8.58 -9.10 -3.17
C TYR A 128 -8.80 -9.48 -1.70
N CYS A 129 -9.00 -8.52 -0.82
CA CYS A 129 -9.23 -8.77 0.60
C CYS A 129 -10.53 -9.54 0.84
N PHE A 130 -11.60 -9.20 0.15
CA PHE A 130 -12.92 -9.79 0.39
C PHE A 130 -13.10 -11.10 -0.36
N GLU A 131 -12.70 -11.17 -1.62
CA GLU A 131 -12.93 -12.35 -2.47
C GLU A 131 -11.84 -13.42 -2.31
N THR A 132 -10.57 -13.02 -2.16
CA THR A 132 -9.45 -13.97 -2.10
C THR A 132 -9.05 -14.31 -0.67
N LEU A 133 -8.87 -13.30 0.20
CA LEU A 133 -8.47 -13.51 1.58
C LEU A 133 -9.66 -13.83 2.51
N GLY A 134 -10.90 -13.62 2.05
CA GLY A 134 -12.11 -13.88 2.84
C GLY A 134 -12.22 -13.01 4.08
N LEU A 135 -11.69 -11.78 4.03
CA LEU A 135 -11.78 -10.87 5.17
C LEU A 135 -13.21 -10.38 5.38
N ASN A 136 -13.56 -10.17 6.64
CA ASN A 136 -14.83 -9.54 7.03
C ASN A 136 -14.74 -8.00 6.97
N GLN A 137 -13.55 -7.45 7.14
CA GLN A 137 -13.35 -6.00 7.17
C GLN A 137 -11.91 -5.60 6.89
N ILE A 138 -11.78 -4.39 6.37
CA ILE A 138 -10.51 -3.69 6.25
C ILE A 138 -10.62 -2.29 6.85
N TYR A 139 -9.50 -1.77 7.36
CA TYR A 139 -9.47 -0.47 8.02
C TYR A 139 -8.24 0.32 7.62
N SER A 140 -8.30 1.63 7.83
CA SER A 140 -7.15 2.51 7.65
C SER A 140 -7.14 3.57 8.73
N SER A 141 -5.95 3.99 9.13
CA SER A 141 -5.73 5.14 10.02
C SER A 141 -5.05 6.24 9.23
N VAL A 142 -5.66 7.41 9.20
CA VAL A 142 -5.25 8.53 8.33
C VAL A 142 -5.02 9.78 9.18
N PRO A 143 -3.85 10.45 9.06
CA PRO A 143 -3.63 11.75 9.67
C PRO A 143 -4.73 12.73 9.28
N SER A 144 -5.24 13.49 10.25
CA SER A 144 -6.41 14.37 10.04
C SER A 144 -6.20 15.43 8.96
N GLY A 145 -4.97 15.90 8.79
CA GLY A 145 -4.56 16.84 7.75
C GLY A 145 -4.39 16.23 6.37
N ASN A 146 -4.33 14.90 6.25
CA ASN A 146 -4.25 14.23 4.95
C ASN A 146 -5.62 14.14 4.28
N ILE A 147 -6.11 15.31 3.82
CA ILE A 147 -7.43 15.43 3.18
C ILE A 147 -7.56 14.55 1.93
N GLY A 148 -6.45 14.35 1.21
CA GLY A 148 -6.42 13.50 0.01
C GLY A 148 -6.79 12.05 0.32
N SER A 149 -6.10 11.45 1.29
CA SER A 149 -6.38 10.07 1.72
C SER A 149 -7.76 9.92 2.36
N ARG A 150 -8.19 10.89 3.19
CA ARG A 150 -9.54 10.87 3.77
C ARG A 150 -10.61 10.80 2.70
N LYS A 151 -10.57 11.71 1.71
CA LYS A 151 -11.51 11.71 0.58
C LYS A 151 -11.43 10.44 -0.27
N LEU A 152 -10.24 9.85 -0.42
CA LEU A 152 -10.05 8.60 -1.13
C LEU A 152 -10.82 7.46 -0.44
N PHE A 153 -10.63 7.28 0.86
CA PHE A 153 -11.30 6.22 1.61
C PHE A 153 -12.82 6.44 1.67
N GLU A 154 -13.29 7.68 1.92
CA GLU A 154 -14.72 8.02 1.89
C GLU A 154 -15.35 7.68 0.54
N LYS A 155 -14.70 8.06 -0.57
CA LYS A 155 -15.17 7.77 -1.93
C LYS A 155 -15.30 6.26 -2.22
N LEU A 156 -14.46 5.45 -1.57
CA LEU A 156 -14.46 3.99 -1.73
C LEU A 156 -15.36 3.26 -0.72
N GLY A 157 -16.21 4.00 -0.01
CA GLY A 157 -17.22 3.45 0.89
C GLY A 157 -16.75 3.18 2.31
N PHE A 158 -15.50 3.55 2.64
CA PHE A 158 -15.07 3.47 4.04
C PHE A 158 -15.83 4.50 4.90
N VAL A 159 -16.24 4.06 6.06
CA VAL A 159 -16.94 4.91 7.04
C VAL A 159 -15.95 5.32 8.13
N GLN A 160 -15.99 6.59 8.50
CA GLN A 160 -15.24 7.08 9.66
C GLN A 160 -15.85 6.48 10.94
N THR A 161 -15.05 5.70 11.68
CA THR A 161 -15.48 5.01 12.90
C THR A 161 -14.92 5.62 14.18
N GLY A 162 -13.99 6.55 14.07
CA GLY A 162 -13.46 7.22 15.23
C GLY A 162 -12.25 8.10 14.92
N TYR A 163 -11.71 8.70 15.99
CA TYR A 163 -10.45 9.44 15.91
C TYR A 163 -9.75 9.45 17.26
N ARG A 164 -8.43 9.71 17.26
CA ARG A 164 -7.63 9.96 18.46
C ARG A 164 -7.03 11.34 18.36
N LYS A 165 -7.21 12.14 19.41
CA LYS A 165 -6.65 13.50 19.51
C LYS A 165 -5.17 13.46 19.86
N ASN A 166 -4.42 14.41 19.27
CA ASN A 166 -3.00 14.62 19.57
C ASN A 166 -2.20 13.31 19.50
N TRP A 167 -2.45 12.52 18.46
CA TRP A 167 -1.88 11.17 18.35
C TRP A 167 -0.52 11.15 17.67
N LEU A 168 -0.33 11.99 16.66
CA LEU A 168 0.89 12.08 15.89
C LEU A 168 1.66 13.34 16.26
N ARG A 169 2.94 13.22 16.51
CA ARG A 169 3.81 14.38 16.70
C ARG A 169 4.19 14.96 15.33
N ARG A 170 3.96 16.26 15.14
CA ARG A 170 4.29 16.99 13.89
C ARG A 170 5.06 18.26 14.27
N GLY A 171 6.37 18.27 14.00
CA GLY A 171 7.22 19.40 14.40
C GLY A 171 7.06 19.73 15.89
N ASN A 172 6.58 20.93 16.19
CA ASN A 172 6.33 21.40 17.57
C ASN A 172 4.88 21.19 18.05
N GLY A 173 4.04 20.51 17.27
CA GLY A 173 2.64 20.29 17.58
C GLY A 173 2.23 18.82 17.53
N TRP A 174 0.91 18.63 17.56
CA TRP A 174 0.28 17.33 17.51
C TRP A 174 -0.83 17.32 16.50
N GLU A 175 -1.01 16.20 15.84
CA GLU A 175 -2.05 15.96 14.86
C GLU A 175 -2.93 14.79 15.30
N ASP A 176 -4.23 14.91 15.00
CA ASP A 176 -5.19 13.83 15.23
C ASP A 176 -5.07 12.74 14.17
N ILE A 177 -5.51 11.53 14.51
CA ILE A 177 -5.66 10.45 13.54
C ILE A 177 -7.14 10.07 13.42
N VAL A 178 -7.57 9.82 12.19
CA VAL A 178 -8.94 9.42 11.84
C VAL A 178 -8.94 7.95 11.45
N TYR A 179 -9.88 7.19 11.99
CA TYR A 179 -10.06 5.76 11.69
C TYR A 179 -11.19 5.57 10.69
N PHE A 180 -10.89 4.81 9.65
CA PHE A 180 -11.82 4.41 8.60
C PHE A 180 -11.97 2.90 8.59
N GLN A 181 -13.17 2.41 8.29
CA GLN A 181 -13.49 0.98 8.22
C GLN A 181 -14.39 0.71 7.02
N LEU A 182 -14.17 -0.41 6.35
CA LEU A 182 -15.04 -0.96 5.32
C LEU A 182 -15.37 -2.42 5.71
N LEU A 183 -16.66 -2.73 5.78
CA LEU A 183 -17.16 -4.09 6.02
C LEU A 183 -17.44 -4.78 4.70
N ASN A 184 -17.16 -6.08 4.64
CA ASN A 184 -17.62 -6.95 3.56
C ASN A 184 -19.14 -7.14 3.71
N GLN A 185 -19.90 -6.70 2.72
CA GLN A 185 -21.37 -6.74 2.71
C GLN A 185 -21.89 -7.87 1.84
#